data_ca7f0cade68c6457896b1718e4c16c0d
#
_entry.id   ca7f0cade68c6457896b1718e4c16c0d
#
_cell.length_a   1.000
_cell.length_b   1.000
_cell.length_c   1.000
_cell.angle_alpha   90.00
_cell.angle_beta   90.00
_cell.angle_gamma   90.00
#
_symmetry.space_group_name_H-M   'P 1'
#
loop_
_entity.id
_entity.type
_entity.pdbx_description
1 polymer ?
#
loop_
_entity_poly.entity_id
_entity_poly.type
_entity_poly.pdbx_seq_one_letter_code
_entity_poly.pdbx_strand_id
1 'polypeptide(L)'
;MALGALDSMGRGALQRSYRDVVAALDDRKRLLVIAEEEREIVGMAQLAFSEATNADHRAEVQRVAVASDARGRGIGRQLMVAVENAARDSGVTLLWLTTHEGTDACVFYEAIGYNRMGTMPNYSRRPDGTLWPGAFYFKELSA
;
A
#
# COMPACT_ATOMS: atom_id res chain seq x y z
N MET A 1 1.48 2.94 11.93
CA MET A 1 1.50 3.98 10.89
C MET A 1 0.47 3.65 9.84
N ALA A 2 -0.51 4.49 9.66
CA ALA A 2 -1.42 4.36 8.55
C ALA A 2 -0.90 5.20 7.40
N LEU A 3 -1.10 4.74 6.18
CA LEU A 3 -0.61 5.36 4.97
C LEU A 3 -1.81 5.75 4.11
N GLY A 4 -1.79 6.99 3.62
CA GLY A 4 -2.90 7.51 2.83
C GLY A 4 -4.18 7.66 3.65
N ALA A 5 -5.32 7.27 3.07
CA ALA A 5 -6.64 7.45 3.67
C ALA A 5 -6.87 6.64 4.95
N LEU A 6 -5.93 5.77 5.34
CA LEU A 6 -6.06 4.89 6.48
C LEU A 6 -5.32 5.40 7.72
N ASP A 7 -4.93 6.68 7.73
CA ASP A 7 -4.08 7.26 8.76
C ASP A 7 -4.64 7.16 10.18
N SER A 8 -5.95 7.21 10.34
CA SER A 8 -6.57 7.16 11.66
C SER A 8 -7.21 5.81 11.97
N MET A 9 -6.90 4.78 11.18
CA MET A 9 -7.49 3.47 11.35
C MET A 9 -7.00 2.79 12.63
N GLY A 10 -7.91 2.38 13.49
CA GLY A 10 -7.62 1.54 14.64
C GLY A 10 -7.69 0.06 14.28
N ARG A 11 -7.37 -0.81 15.25
CA ARG A 11 -7.36 -2.26 15.01
C ARG A 11 -8.70 -2.80 14.54
N GLY A 12 -9.81 -2.35 15.12
CA GLY A 12 -11.14 -2.80 14.72
C GLY A 12 -11.45 -2.44 13.27
N ALA A 13 -11.12 -1.21 12.85
CA ALA A 13 -11.31 -0.77 11.48
C ALA A 13 -10.38 -1.52 10.52
N LEU A 14 -9.13 -1.79 10.95
CA LEU A 14 -8.17 -2.55 10.17
C LEU A 14 -8.66 -3.98 9.96
N GLN A 15 -9.20 -4.63 10.99
CA GLN A 15 -9.77 -5.97 10.89
C GLN A 15 -10.94 -6.02 9.92
N ARG A 16 -11.82 -5.03 9.95
CA ARG A 16 -12.95 -4.95 9.00
C ARG A 16 -12.45 -4.75 7.58
N SER A 17 -11.47 -3.85 7.39
CA SER A 17 -10.88 -3.61 6.08
C SER A 17 -10.21 -4.85 5.52
N TYR A 18 -9.52 -5.61 6.37
CA TYR A 18 -8.92 -6.89 6.00
C TYR A 18 -9.97 -7.87 5.48
N ARG A 19 -11.09 -8.01 6.21
CA ARG A 19 -12.16 -8.92 5.78
C ARG A 19 -12.76 -8.49 4.44
N ASP A 20 -12.93 -7.19 4.23
CA ASP A 20 -13.46 -6.66 2.97
C ASP A 20 -12.49 -6.94 1.82
N VAL A 21 -11.19 -6.77 2.04
CA VAL A 21 -10.17 -7.06 1.04
C VAL A 21 -10.15 -8.55 0.73
N VAL A 22 -10.17 -9.40 1.75
CA VAL A 22 -10.19 -10.85 1.56
C VAL A 22 -11.42 -11.28 0.75
N ALA A 23 -12.58 -10.70 1.05
CA ALA A 23 -13.81 -11.00 0.30
C ALA A 23 -13.71 -10.58 -1.17
N ALA A 24 -12.89 -9.58 -1.49
CA ALA A 24 -12.67 -9.10 -2.85
C ALA A 24 -11.55 -9.85 -3.58
N LEU A 25 -10.74 -10.65 -2.86
CA LEU A 25 -9.64 -11.42 -3.45
C LEU A 25 -10.16 -12.74 -4.02
N ASP A 26 -10.97 -12.64 -5.06
CA ASP A 26 -11.61 -13.80 -5.67
C ASP A 26 -10.83 -14.40 -6.82
N ASP A 27 -9.69 -13.78 -7.18
CA ASP A 27 -8.87 -14.25 -8.29
C ASP A 27 -7.39 -14.18 -7.92
N ARG A 28 -6.55 -14.62 -8.84
CA ARG A 28 -5.09 -14.67 -8.65
C ARG A 28 -4.39 -13.39 -9.08
N LYS A 29 -5.13 -12.30 -9.25
CA LYS A 29 -4.61 -11.03 -9.74
C LYS A 29 -4.12 -10.13 -8.62
N ARG A 30 -4.39 -10.53 -7.38
CA ARG A 30 -4.03 -9.75 -6.20
C ARG A 30 -3.38 -10.65 -5.16
N LEU A 31 -2.52 -10.04 -4.35
CA LEU A 31 -1.85 -10.71 -3.25
C LEU A 31 -1.95 -9.82 -2.02
N LEU A 32 -2.29 -10.41 -0.90
CA LEU A 32 -2.43 -9.71 0.36
C LEU A 32 -1.28 -10.11 1.29
N VAL A 33 -0.62 -9.09 1.84
CA VAL A 33 0.41 -9.27 2.86
C VAL A 33 -0.13 -8.71 4.16
N ILE A 34 -0.02 -9.46 5.24
CA ILE A 34 -0.47 -9.02 6.57
C ILE A 34 0.67 -9.07 7.57
N ALA A 35 0.62 -8.18 8.55
CA ALA A 35 1.45 -8.23 9.75
C ALA A 35 0.55 -8.61 10.92
N GLU A 36 0.97 -9.60 11.69
CA GLU A 36 0.17 -10.15 12.77
C GLU A 36 0.97 -10.15 14.05
N GLU A 37 0.34 -9.73 15.15
CA GLU A 37 0.90 -9.78 16.50
C GLU A 37 -0.14 -10.38 17.43
N GLU A 38 0.21 -11.39 18.18
CA GLU A 38 -0.67 -12.02 19.17
C GLU A 38 -2.05 -12.36 18.58
N ARG A 39 -2.06 -12.89 17.36
CA ARG A 39 -3.25 -13.29 16.59
C ARG A 39 -4.12 -12.11 16.15
N GLU A 40 -3.61 -10.90 16.26
CA GLU A 40 -4.31 -9.72 15.75
C GLU A 40 -3.59 -9.17 14.55
N ILE A 41 -4.34 -8.74 13.54
CA ILE A 41 -3.79 -8.07 12.36
C ILE A 41 -3.46 -6.64 12.74
N VAL A 42 -2.18 -6.27 12.64
CA VAL A 42 -1.69 -4.93 12.97
C VAL A 42 -1.25 -4.15 11.73
N GLY A 43 -1.21 -4.80 10.58
CA GLY A 43 -0.87 -4.13 9.33
C GLY A 43 -1.29 -4.95 8.13
N MET A 44 -1.48 -4.30 7.00
CA MET A 44 -1.81 -4.96 5.75
C MET A 44 -1.29 -4.16 4.57
N ALA A 45 -1.04 -4.86 3.48
CA ALA A 45 -0.71 -4.27 2.18
C ALA A 45 -1.17 -5.22 1.08
N GLN A 46 -1.49 -4.67 -0.08
CA GLN A 46 -2.01 -5.43 -1.19
C GLN A 46 -1.18 -5.16 -2.45
N LEU A 47 -0.91 -6.21 -3.22
CA LEU A 47 -0.37 -6.10 -4.57
C LEU A 47 -1.47 -6.37 -5.58
N ALA A 48 -1.64 -5.47 -6.54
CA ALA A 48 -2.52 -5.68 -7.68
C ALA A 48 -1.66 -5.87 -8.92
N PHE A 49 -1.68 -7.07 -9.48
CA PHE A 49 -0.88 -7.40 -10.65
C PHE A 49 -1.52 -6.83 -11.91
N SER A 50 -0.71 -6.34 -12.84
CA SER A 50 -1.21 -5.83 -14.10
C SER A 50 -1.80 -6.98 -14.93
N GLU A 51 -2.97 -6.73 -15.54
CA GLU A 51 -3.62 -7.69 -16.44
C GLU A 51 -3.22 -7.49 -17.89
N ALA A 52 -2.47 -6.43 -18.18
CA ALA A 52 -2.01 -6.16 -19.54
C ALA A 52 -0.88 -7.12 -19.93
N THR A 53 -0.98 -7.69 -21.13
CA THR A 53 0.00 -8.68 -21.58
C THR A 53 1.41 -8.12 -21.76
N ASN A 54 1.52 -6.81 -21.97
CA ASN A 54 2.82 -6.14 -22.11
C ASN A 54 3.29 -5.48 -20.81
N ALA A 55 2.61 -5.73 -19.71
CA ALA A 55 2.93 -5.12 -18.41
C ALA A 55 2.85 -6.13 -17.27
N ASP A 56 3.12 -7.41 -17.56
CA ASP A 56 3.11 -8.48 -16.56
C ASP A 56 4.26 -8.37 -15.55
N HIS A 57 5.23 -7.49 -15.83
CA HIS A 57 6.37 -7.22 -14.96
C HIS A 57 6.09 -6.15 -13.91
N ARG A 58 4.88 -5.56 -13.89
CA ARG A 58 4.57 -4.44 -13.00
C ARG A 58 3.36 -4.74 -12.13
N ALA A 59 3.35 -4.16 -10.92
CA ALA A 59 2.21 -4.29 -10.00
C ALA A 59 2.04 -3.00 -9.22
N GLU A 60 0.81 -2.76 -8.78
CA GLU A 60 0.47 -1.61 -7.93
C GLU A 60 0.40 -2.05 -6.47
N VAL A 61 1.05 -1.30 -5.59
CA VAL A 61 0.91 -1.47 -4.14
C VAL A 61 -0.33 -0.68 -3.71
N GLN A 62 -1.23 -1.34 -3.02
CA GLN A 62 -2.51 -0.75 -2.62
C GLN A 62 -2.79 -1.02 -1.14
N ARG A 63 -3.59 -0.16 -0.52
CA ARG A 63 -4.17 -0.37 0.81
C ARG A 63 -3.13 -0.69 1.88
N VAL A 64 -2.02 0.02 1.88
CA VAL A 64 -1.01 -0.14 2.92
C VAL A 64 -1.49 0.57 4.18
N ALA A 65 -1.58 -0.16 5.28
CA ALA A 65 -2.07 0.39 6.53
C ALA A 65 -1.44 -0.33 7.72
N VAL A 66 -1.22 0.42 8.79
CA VAL A 66 -0.79 -0.11 10.08
C VAL A 66 -1.77 0.42 11.13
N ALA A 67 -2.18 -0.44 12.06
CA ALA A 67 -3.07 -0.06 13.14
C ALA A 67 -2.48 1.12 13.93
N SER A 68 -3.32 2.08 14.33
CA SER A 68 -2.85 3.31 14.96
C SER A 68 -2.09 3.07 16.27
N ASP A 69 -2.45 2.04 17.02
CA ASP A 69 -1.78 1.68 18.29
C ASP A 69 -0.52 0.83 18.07
N ALA A 70 -0.23 0.45 16.84
CA ALA A 70 0.96 -0.33 16.48
C ALA A 70 2.01 0.49 15.73
N ARG A 71 1.80 1.79 15.58
CA ARG A 71 2.70 2.66 14.84
C ARG A 71 4.00 2.91 15.60
N GLY A 72 5.03 3.33 14.85
CA GLY A 72 6.33 3.68 15.43
C GLY A 72 7.20 2.48 15.76
N ARG A 73 6.82 1.28 15.33
CA ARG A 73 7.58 0.05 15.60
C ARG A 73 8.15 -0.58 14.33
N GLY A 74 8.18 0.14 13.23
CA GLY A 74 8.75 -0.36 11.98
C GLY A 74 7.89 -1.36 11.21
N ILE A 75 6.61 -1.51 11.57
CA ILE A 75 5.70 -2.48 10.92
C ILE A 75 5.49 -2.11 9.45
N GLY A 76 5.31 -0.84 9.14
CA GLY A 76 5.14 -0.39 7.75
C GLY A 76 6.34 -0.74 6.88
N ARG A 77 7.55 -0.55 7.40
CA ARG A 77 8.78 -0.92 6.70
C ARG A 77 8.87 -2.43 6.49
N GLN A 78 8.53 -3.22 7.51
CA GLN A 78 8.52 -4.68 7.40
C GLN A 78 7.49 -5.15 6.37
N LEU A 79 6.30 -4.54 6.36
CA LEU A 79 5.28 -4.82 5.36
C LEU A 79 5.81 -4.58 3.95
N MET A 80 6.46 -3.45 3.73
CA MET A 80 6.96 -3.11 2.41
C MET A 80 8.11 -4.02 1.96
N VAL A 81 8.96 -4.48 2.89
CA VAL A 81 9.96 -5.49 2.58
C VAL A 81 9.28 -6.78 2.11
N ALA A 82 8.24 -7.22 2.83
CA ALA A 82 7.50 -8.43 2.46
C ALA A 82 6.77 -8.26 1.12
N VAL A 83 6.19 -7.09 0.86
CA VAL A 83 5.55 -6.77 -0.43
C VAL A 83 6.55 -6.87 -1.57
N GLU A 84 7.74 -6.28 -1.40
CA GLU A 84 8.76 -6.29 -2.44
C GLU A 84 9.30 -7.69 -2.68
N ASN A 85 9.48 -8.48 -1.63
CA ASN A 85 9.89 -9.88 -1.77
C ASN A 85 8.83 -10.70 -2.50
N ALA A 86 7.56 -10.53 -2.14
CA ALA A 86 6.45 -11.22 -2.81
C ALA A 86 6.36 -10.81 -4.29
N ALA A 87 6.59 -9.55 -4.59
CA ALA A 87 6.60 -9.06 -5.95
C ALA A 87 7.72 -9.72 -6.77
N ARG A 88 8.94 -9.77 -6.22
CA ARG A 88 10.06 -10.44 -6.88
C ARG A 88 9.77 -11.92 -7.13
N ASP A 89 9.21 -12.60 -6.13
CA ASP A 89 8.85 -14.03 -6.25
C ASP A 89 7.80 -14.26 -7.33
N SER A 90 7.00 -13.24 -7.64
CA SER A 90 5.98 -13.30 -8.69
C SER A 90 6.48 -12.82 -10.05
N GLY A 91 7.78 -12.51 -10.17
CA GLY A 91 8.36 -12.02 -11.42
C GLY A 91 8.17 -10.53 -11.69
N VAL A 92 7.73 -9.77 -10.69
CA VAL A 92 7.53 -8.33 -10.82
C VAL A 92 8.86 -7.60 -10.61
N THR A 93 9.16 -6.67 -11.51
CA THR A 93 10.37 -5.87 -11.45
C THR A 93 10.10 -4.38 -11.27
N LEU A 94 8.84 -3.97 -11.35
CA LEU A 94 8.44 -2.56 -11.21
C LEU A 94 7.20 -2.47 -10.33
N LEU A 95 7.31 -1.71 -9.24
CA LEU A 95 6.18 -1.37 -8.38
C LEU A 95 5.84 0.10 -8.57
N TRP A 96 4.55 0.41 -8.45
CA TRP A 96 4.09 1.78 -8.41
C TRP A 96 2.98 1.91 -7.37
N LEU A 97 2.75 3.12 -6.89
CA LEU A 97 1.72 3.38 -5.91
C LEU A 97 1.32 4.86 -5.94
N THR A 98 0.18 5.13 -5.34
CA THR A 98 -0.31 6.50 -5.14
C THR A 98 -0.62 6.71 -3.67
N THR A 99 -0.47 7.95 -3.22
CA THR A 99 -0.87 8.35 -1.87
C THR A 99 -1.29 9.82 -1.90
N HIS A 100 -1.86 10.31 -0.82
CA HIS A 100 -2.27 11.70 -0.76
C HIS A 100 -1.05 12.62 -0.64
N GLU A 101 -1.05 13.67 -1.45
CA GLU A 101 0.04 14.65 -1.45
C GLU A 101 0.19 15.33 -0.10
N GLY A 102 1.44 15.55 0.33
CA GLY A 102 1.76 16.29 1.54
C GLY A 102 1.54 15.53 2.84
N THR A 103 1.41 14.21 2.78
CA THR A 103 1.20 13.38 3.97
C THR A 103 2.48 12.71 4.43
N ASP A 104 2.46 12.15 5.64
CA ASP A 104 3.57 11.36 6.18
C ASP A 104 3.87 10.15 5.30
N ALA A 105 2.88 9.65 4.56
CA ALA A 105 3.07 8.55 3.63
C ALA A 105 4.09 8.90 2.55
N CYS A 106 4.07 10.14 2.04
CA CYS A 106 5.05 10.58 1.05
C CYS A 106 6.47 10.49 1.63
N VAL A 107 6.65 10.98 2.85
CA VAL A 107 7.96 10.93 3.53
C VAL A 107 8.40 9.47 3.71
N PHE A 108 7.47 8.61 4.11
CA PHE A 108 7.74 7.19 4.32
C PHE A 108 8.22 6.51 3.04
N TYR A 109 7.48 6.68 1.94
CA TYR A 109 7.83 6.02 0.68
C TYR A 109 9.16 6.53 0.13
N GLU A 110 9.43 7.82 0.24
CA GLU A 110 10.72 8.38 -0.19
C GLU A 110 11.86 7.81 0.65
N ALA A 111 11.63 7.64 1.96
CA ALA A 111 12.66 7.11 2.86
C ALA A 111 13.01 5.63 2.56
N ILE A 112 12.08 4.86 2.01
CA ILE A 112 12.33 3.46 1.66
C ILE A 112 12.67 3.25 0.19
N GLY A 113 12.96 4.34 -0.53
CA GLY A 113 13.53 4.26 -1.87
C GLY A 113 12.57 4.40 -3.03
N TYR A 114 11.33 4.82 -2.79
CA TYR A 114 10.39 5.09 -3.88
C TYR A 114 10.67 6.46 -4.47
N ASN A 115 10.55 6.56 -5.78
CA ASN A 115 10.81 7.77 -6.54
C ASN A 115 9.50 8.43 -6.94
N ARG A 116 9.38 9.73 -6.70
CA ARG A 116 8.19 10.47 -7.09
C ARG A 116 8.15 10.67 -8.60
N MET A 117 7.04 10.26 -9.23
CA MET A 117 6.79 10.54 -10.65
C MET A 117 6.16 11.90 -10.84
N GLY A 118 5.31 12.32 -9.93
CA GLY A 118 4.58 13.56 -10.05
C GLY A 118 3.35 13.61 -9.17
N THR A 119 2.57 14.66 -9.35
CA THR A 119 1.35 14.93 -8.58
C THR A 119 0.18 15.09 -9.55
N MET A 120 -0.92 14.38 -9.28
CA MET A 120 -2.16 14.55 -10.03
C MET A 120 -3.11 15.41 -9.21
N PRO A 121 -3.50 16.59 -9.69
CA PRO A 121 -4.47 17.41 -8.96
C PRO A 121 -5.84 16.75 -8.95
N ASN A 122 -6.61 17.00 -7.91
CA ASN A 122 -7.99 16.54 -7.82
C ASN A 122 -8.13 15.00 -7.91
N TYR A 123 -7.15 14.29 -7.40
CA TYR A 123 -7.06 12.82 -7.56
C TYR A 123 -8.14 12.08 -6.77
N SER A 124 -8.43 12.52 -5.55
CA SER A 124 -9.39 11.84 -4.68
C SER A 124 -10.26 12.85 -3.92
N ARG A 125 -11.38 12.37 -3.41
CA ARG A 125 -12.33 13.22 -2.67
C ARG A 125 -12.20 12.97 -1.18
N ARG A 126 -12.07 14.06 -0.41
CA ARG A 126 -12.10 13.99 1.06
C ARG A 126 -13.53 13.78 1.54
N PRO A 127 -13.71 13.31 2.78
CA PRO A 127 -15.06 13.15 3.35
C PRO A 127 -15.90 14.41 3.34
N ASP A 128 -15.28 15.60 3.41
CA ASP A 128 -15.97 16.89 3.36
C ASP A 128 -16.35 17.31 1.90
N GLY A 129 -16.01 16.51 0.91
CA GLY A 129 -16.33 16.76 -0.49
C GLY A 129 -15.25 17.51 -1.26
N THR A 130 -14.24 18.06 -0.58
CA THR A 130 -13.12 18.72 -1.28
C THR A 130 -12.23 17.70 -1.96
N LEU A 131 -11.47 18.14 -2.96
CA LEU A 131 -10.60 17.25 -3.72
C LEU A 131 -9.17 17.34 -3.19
N TRP A 132 -8.47 16.22 -3.26
CA TRP A 132 -7.12 16.06 -2.73
C TRP A 132 -6.18 15.62 -3.85
N PRO A 133 -5.03 16.28 -4.03
CA PRO A 133 -4.06 15.83 -5.03
C PRO A 133 -3.42 14.51 -4.61
N GLY A 134 -3.06 13.70 -5.59
CA GLY A 134 -2.37 12.43 -5.38
C GLY A 134 -0.92 12.52 -5.80
N ALA A 135 -0.04 11.93 -4.97
CA ALA A 135 1.36 11.78 -5.28
C ALA A 135 1.59 10.36 -5.83
N PHE A 136 2.31 10.24 -6.93
CA PHE A 136 2.57 8.99 -7.62
C PHE A 136 4.03 8.62 -7.48
N TYR A 137 4.30 7.36 -7.13
CA TYR A 137 5.63 6.84 -6.86
C TYR A 137 5.87 5.54 -7.61
N PHE A 138 7.14 5.25 -7.87
CA PHE A 138 7.55 3.97 -8.42
C PHE A 138 8.85 3.50 -7.78
N LYS A 139 9.11 2.20 -7.89
CA LYS A 139 10.39 1.60 -7.50
C LYS A 139 10.70 0.44 -8.42
N GLU A 140 11.89 0.46 -9.00
CA GLU A 140 12.40 -0.68 -9.74
C GLU A 140 13.01 -1.67 -8.75
N LEU A 141 12.65 -2.95 -8.89
CA LEU A 141 13.14 -4.00 -8.00
C LEU A 141 14.31 -4.72 -8.65
N SER A 142 15.40 -4.83 -7.91
CA SER A 142 16.52 -5.66 -8.33
C SER A 142 16.15 -7.14 -8.16
N ALA A 143 16.71 -7.95 -9.00
CA ALA A 143 16.49 -9.39 -8.96
C ALA A 143 17.06 -10.02 -7.68
#